data_69f7c641fd532272af7fbb7a153ac34d
#
_entry.id   69f7c641fd532272af7fbb7a153ac34d
#
_cell.length_a   1.000
_cell.length_b   1.000
_cell.length_c   1.000
_cell.angle_alpha   90.00
_cell.angle_beta   90.00
_cell.angle_gamma   90.00
#
_symmetry.space_group_name_H-M   'P 1'
#
loop_
_entity.id
_entity.type
_entity.pdbx_description
1 polymer ?
#
loop_
_entity_poly.entity_id
_entity_poly.type
_entity_poly.pdbx_seq_one_letter_code
_entity_poly.pdbx_strand_id
1 'polypeptide(L)'
;MPYSHIKVETDGPVASLIFNRPNVLNAFNNETMNECRAALRSFADDDAIRAVLVRGEGRAFSAGFDMKAAAERDMSTVDHVRRQMEFQFDFIMAFWDCPKPTIALVHGFCMAGAFEVALACDITIAAGGTRFGEPEVRFGTGIVAMLLPWAVLPKHAKEMLLTG
;
A
#
# COMPACT_ATOMS: atom_id res chain seq x y z
N MET A 1 -6.51 -0.43 -20.61
CA MET A 1 -6.45 1.06 -20.66
C MET A 1 -5.17 1.48 -19.96
N PRO A 2 -4.52 2.57 -20.36
CA PRO A 2 -3.34 3.04 -19.62
C PRO A 2 -3.76 3.46 -18.20
N TYR A 3 -2.97 3.08 -17.21
CA TYR A 3 -3.13 3.53 -15.84
C TYR A 3 -2.71 5.00 -15.71
N SER A 4 -3.33 5.74 -14.80
CA SER A 4 -3.05 7.16 -14.56
C SER A 4 -2.27 7.42 -13.27
N HIS A 5 -2.48 6.59 -12.25
CA HIS A 5 -1.88 6.73 -10.92
C HIS A 5 -0.80 5.68 -10.61
N ILE A 6 -0.67 4.67 -11.46
CA ILE A 6 0.42 3.70 -11.40
C ILE A 6 1.10 3.58 -12.75
N LYS A 7 2.28 2.99 -12.76
CA LYS A 7 2.94 2.46 -13.96
C LYS A 7 3.08 0.96 -13.82
N VAL A 8 3.03 0.28 -14.94
CA VAL A 8 3.31 -1.15 -15.04
C VAL A 8 4.45 -1.33 -16.04
N GLU A 9 5.50 -2.01 -15.62
CA GLU A 9 6.64 -2.37 -16.45
C GLU A 9 6.84 -3.87 -16.36
N THR A 10 7.37 -4.48 -17.43
CA THR A 10 7.66 -5.92 -17.46
C THR A 10 9.06 -6.13 -17.98
N ASP A 11 9.85 -6.93 -17.27
CA ASP A 11 11.18 -7.36 -17.68
C ASP A 11 11.26 -8.89 -17.57
N GLY A 12 11.16 -9.55 -18.71
CA GLY A 12 11.05 -11.01 -18.76
C GLY A 12 9.87 -11.50 -17.88
N PRO A 13 10.11 -12.41 -16.92
CA PRO A 13 9.07 -12.96 -16.06
C PRO A 13 8.74 -12.09 -14.84
N VAL A 14 9.25 -10.87 -14.75
CA VAL A 14 9.07 -9.99 -13.60
C VAL A 14 8.21 -8.78 -14.01
N ALA A 15 7.06 -8.61 -13.35
CA ALA A 15 6.24 -7.41 -13.48
C ALA A 15 6.59 -6.42 -12.36
N SER A 16 6.56 -5.13 -12.67
CA SER A 16 6.71 -4.04 -11.70
C SER A 16 5.41 -3.25 -11.62
N LEU A 17 4.81 -3.17 -10.44
CA LEU A 17 3.75 -2.23 -10.09
C LEU A 17 4.39 -1.03 -9.41
N ILE A 18 4.21 0.15 -10.00
CA ILE A 18 4.91 1.36 -9.57
C ILE A 18 3.88 2.43 -9.22
N PHE A 19 3.81 2.82 -7.95
CA PHE A 19 2.98 3.96 -7.54
C PHE A 19 3.51 5.23 -8.20
N ASN A 20 2.67 5.97 -8.92
CA ASN A 20 3.08 7.08 -9.77
C ASN A 20 2.30 8.38 -9.49
N ARG A 21 2.24 8.76 -8.23
CA ARG A 21 1.75 10.07 -7.77
C ARG A 21 2.83 10.80 -6.93
N PRO A 22 4.06 11.00 -7.44
CA PRO A 22 5.20 11.49 -6.64
C PRO A 22 4.97 12.87 -6.03
N ASN A 23 4.13 13.72 -6.65
CA ASN A 23 3.79 15.06 -6.15
C ASN A 23 3.03 15.05 -4.81
N VAL A 24 2.38 13.94 -4.49
CA VAL A 24 1.67 13.70 -3.21
C VAL A 24 2.26 12.49 -2.47
N LEU A 25 3.56 12.23 -2.66
CA LEU A 25 4.28 11.11 -2.04
C LEU A 25 3.58 9.75 -2.26
N ASN A 26 3.04 9.54 -3.45
CA ASN A 26 2.34 8.32 -3.84
C ASN A 26 1.15 7.95 -2.94
N ALA A 27 0.47 8.94 -2.35
CA ALA A 27 -0.69 8.69 -1.50
C ALA A 27 -1.81 7.96 -2.26
N PHE A 28 -2.49 7.03 -1.58
CA PHE A 28 -3.51 6.14 -2.15
C PHE A 28 -4.90 6.77 -2.10
N ASN A 29 -5.39 7.24 -3.23
CA ASN A 29 -6.79 7.54 -3.43
C ASN A 29 -7.54 6.34 -4.05
N ASN A 30 -8.85 6.45 -4.24
CA ASN A 30 -9.67 5.35 -4.78
C ASN A 30 -9.19 4.88 -6.15
N GLU A 31 -8.76 5.80 -7.02
CA GLU A 31 -8.25 5.47 -8.36
C GLU A 31 -6.96 4.63 -8.26
N THR A 32 -5.99 5.09 -7.46
CA THR A 32 -4.75 4.33 -7.21
C THR A 32 -5.06 2.92 -6.71
N MET A 33 -5.98 2.78 -5.74
CA MET A 33 -6.34 1.48 -5.19
C MET A 33 -6.99 0.56 -6.23
N ASN A 34 -7.89 1.10 -7.06
CA ASN A 34 -8.52 0.34 -8.14
C ASN A 34 -7.52 -0.09 -9.20
N GLU A 35 -6.64 0.81 -9.62
CA GLU A 35 -5.60 0.51 -10.62
C GLU A 35 -4.63 -0.57 -10.14
N CYS A 36 -4.19 -0.51 -8.87
CA CYS A 36 -3.35 -1.54 -8.27
C CYS A 36 -4.03 -2.91 -8.26
N ARG A 37 -5.29 -2.98 -7.82
CA ARG A 37 -6.07 -4.22 -7.80
C ARG A 37 -6.25 -4.80 -9.22
N ALA A 38 -6.49 -3.94 -10.20
CA ALA A 38 -6.60 -4.36 -11.60
C ALA A 38 -5.27 -4.90 -12.15
N ALA A 39 -4.15 -4.22 -11.86
CA ALA A 39 -2.82 -4.66 -12.27
C ALA A 39 -2.45 -6.01 -11.63
N LEU A 40 -2.66 -6.17 -10.31
CA LEU A 40 -2.37 -7.43 -9.61
C LEU A 40 -3.17 -8.61 -10.17
N ARG A 41 -4.45 -8.41 -10.50
CA ARG A 41 -5.27 -9.43 -11.18
C ARG A 41 -4.70 -9.78 -12.55
N SER A 42 -4.33 -8.77 -13.35
CA SER A 42 -3.72 -9.00 -14.67
C SER A 42 -2.43 -9.80 -14.57
N PHE A 43 -1.59 -9.52 -13.55
CA PHE A 43 -0.36 -10.30 -13.31
C PHE A 43 -0.67 -11.73 -12.83
N ALA A 44 -1.71 -11.91 -12.02
CA ALA A 44 -2.13 -13.23 -11.54
C ALA A 44 -2.56 -14.13 -12.71
N ASP A 45 -3.26 -13.57 -13.69
CA ASP A 45 -3.81 -14.28 -14.85
C ASP A 45 -2.78 -14.49 -15.99
N ASP A 46 -1.63 -13.83 -15.94
CA ASP A 46 -0.57 -13.94 -16.97
C ASP A 46 0.49 -14.99 -16.57
N ASP A 47 0.47 -16.14 -17.22
CA ASP A 47 1.42 -17.24 -16.96
C ASP A 47 2.88 -16.87 -17.26
N ALA A 48 3.15 -15.83 -18.06
CA ALA A 48 4.50 -15.34 -18.31
C ALA A 48 5.10 -14.62 -17.10
N ILE A 49 4.28 -14.07 -16.22
CA ILE A 49 4.71 -13.38 -15.00
C ILE A 49 4.93 -14.39 -13.88
N ARG A 50 6.11 -14.35 -13.27
CA ARG A 50 6.54 -15.25 -12.18
C ARG A 50 6.76 -14.54 -10.84
N ALA A 51 6.93 -13.22 -10.84
CA ALA A 51 7.08 -12.40 -9.64
C ALA A 51 6.63 -10.96 -9.90
N VAL A 52 6.22 -10.27 -8.83
CA VAL A 52 5.76 -8.88 -8.87
C VAL A 52 6.63 -8.04 -7.95
N LEU A 53 7.27 -7.01 -8.50
CA LEU A 53 7.93 -5.96 -7.74
C LEU A 53 6.95 -4.82 -7.48
N VAL A 54 6.90 -4.32 -6.25
CA VAL A 54 6.07 -3.18 -5.85
C VAL A 54 6.99 -2.06 -5.41
N ARG A 55 6.92 -0.90 -6.07
CA ARG A 55 7.79 0.25 -5.76
C ARG A 55 7.06 1.58 -5.94
N GLY A 56 7.63 2.66 -5.42
CA GLY A 56 7.14 4.01 -5.63
C GLY A 56 8.01 4.81 -6.59
N GLU A 57 7.43 5.75 -7.32
CA GLU A 57 8.16 6.74 -8.12
C GLU A 57 8.57 7.93 -7.24
N GLY A 58 9.73 8.52 -7.53
CA GLY A 58 10.21 9.73 -6.85
C GLY A 58 10.83 9.45 -5.49
N ARG A 59 10.52 10.27 -4.47
CA ARG A 59 11.25 10.31 -3.18
C ARG A 59 10.66 9.45 -2.06
N ALA A 60 9.60 8.69 -2.33
CA ALA A 60 8.93 7.86 -1.34
C ALA A 60 8.33 6.61 -1.97
N PHE A 61 8.27 5.54 -1.21
CA PHE A 61 7.42 4.40 -1.56
C PHE A 61 5.97 4.84 -1.58
N SER A 62 5.40 5.22 -0.43
CA SER A 62 4.11 5.90 -0.34
C SER A 62 3.90 6.49 1.07
N ALA A 63 3.11 7.57 1.14
CA ALA A 63 2.67 8.18 2.40
C ALA A 63 1.40 7.53 2.98
N GLY A 64 0.86 6.47 2.37
CA GLY A 64 -0.38 5.83 2.78
C GLY A 64 -1.63 6.44 2.16
N PHE A 65 -2.77 6.34 2.85
CA PHE A 65 -4.04 6.81 2.30
C PHE A 65 -4.08 8.35 2.13
N ASP A 66 -4.66 8.80 1.02
CA ASP A 66 -4.77 10.22 0.66
C ASP A 66 -5.79 10.91 1.57
N MET A 67 -5.29 11.64 2.58
CA MET A 67 -6.11 12.34 3.58
C MET A 67 -6.98 13.44 2.96
N LYS A 68 -6.51 14.09 1.88
CA LYS A 68 -7.29 15.09 1.18
C LYS A 68 -8.49 14.45 0.48
N ALA A 69 -8.25 13.38 -0.27
CA ALA A 69 -9.31 12.60 -0.88
C ALA A 69 -10.24 11.96 0.15
N ALA A 70 -9.74 11.60 1.35
CA ALA A 70 -10.55 11.09 2.44
C ALA A 70 -11.52 12.15 3.00
N ALA A 71 -11.08 13.40 3.14
CA ALA A 71 -11.90 14.49 3.66
C ALA A 71 -13.10 14.88 2.73
N GLU A 72 -12.99 14.53 1.46
CA GLU A 72 -14.05 14.80 0.46
C GLU A 72 -15.11 13.67 0.40
N ARG A 73 -14.91 12.57 1.14
CA ARG A 73 -15.83 11.43 1.13
C ARG A 73 -17.02 11.65 2.05
N ASP A 74 -18.15 11.15 1.62
CA ASP A 74 -19.31 11.05 2.50
C ASP A 74 -19.11 9.92 3.52
N MET A 75 -18.87 10.31 4.76
CA MET A 75 -18.70 9.42 5.91
C MET A 75 -19.83 9.61 6.93
N SER A 76 -20.99 10.11 6.47
CA SER A 76 -22.11 10.50 7.34
C SER A 76 -22.83 9.33 7.99
N THR A 77 -22.68 8.12 7.45
CA THR A 77 -23.35 6.93 7.97
C THR A 77 -22.35 5.81 8.29
N VAL A 78 -22.70 4.92 9.21
CA VAL A 78 -21.92 3.72 9.54
C VAL A 78 -21.68 2.85 8.29
N ASP A 79 -22.66 2.77 7.40
CA ASP A 79 -22.52 2.00 6.16
C ASP A 79 -21.52 2.61 5.18
N HIS A 80 -21.40 3.93 5.13
CA HIS A 80 -20.37 4.59 4.33
C HIS A 80 -18.98 4.31 4.88
N VAL A 81 -18.82 4.45 6.20
CA VAL A 81 -17.55 4.12 6.89
C VAL A 81 -17.17 2.66 6.65
N ARG A 82 -18.10 1.73 6.85
CA ARG A 82 -17.86 0.30 6.66
C ARG A 82 -17.41 -0.01 5.24
N ARG A 83 -18.14 0.46 4.22
CA ARG A 83 -17.76 0.23 2.81
C ARG A 83 -16.39 0.79 2.47
N GLN A 84 -16.04 1.94 3.04
CA GLN A 84 -14.71 2.52 2.83
C GLN A 84 -13.62 1.68 3.50
N MET A 85 -13.85 1.16 4.71
CA MET A 85 -12.90 0.29 5.40
C MET A 85 -12.74 -1.04 4.64
N GLU A 86 -13.83 -1.66 4.20
CA GLU A 86 -13.81 -2.86 3.37
C GLU A 86 -13.02 -2.64 2.08
N PHE A 87 -13.22 -1.50 1.41
CA PHE A 87 -12.50 -1.15 0.19
C PHE A 87 -10.98 -0.99 0.40
N GLN A 88 -10.58 -0.36 1.51
CA GLN A 88 -9.17 -0.21 1.88
C GLN A 88 -8.56 -1.56 2.30
N PHE A 89 -9.32 -2.35 3.04
CA PHE A 89 -8.93 -3.72 3.41
C PHE A 89 -8.66 -4.57 2.16
N ASP A 90 -9.62 -4.63 1.24
CA ASP A 90 -9.51 -5.37 -0.01
C ASP A 90 -8.32 -4.92 -0.86
N PHE A 91 -7.98 -3.63 -0.81
CA PHE A 91 -6.82 -3.10 -1.50
C PHE A 91 -5.52 -3.66 -0.92
N ILE A 92 -5.35 -3.64 0.40
CA ILE A 92 -4.16 -4.17 1.06
C ILE A 92 -4.07 -5.68 0.85
N MET A 93 -5.19 -6.40 1.06
CA MET A 93 -5.23 -7.84 0.91
C MET A 93 -5.01 -8.32 -0.52
N ALA A 94 -5.22 -7.49 -1.54
CA ALA A 94 -4.90 -7.85 -2.92
C ALA A 94 -3.39 -8.12 -3.15
N PHE A 95 -2.50 -7.55 -2.32
CA PHE A 95 -1.07 -7.88 -2.35
C PHE A 95 -0.80 -9.20 -1.62
N TRP A 96 -1.45 -9.43 -0.49
CA TRP A 96 -1.35 -10.66 0.29
C TRP A 96 -1.88 -11.88 -0.46
N ASP A 97 -3.04 -11.72 -1.11
CA ASP A 97 -3.72 -12.80 -1.84
C ASP A 97 -3.16 -13.01 -3.26
N CYS A 98 -2.13 -12.24 -3.67
CA CYS A 98 -1.52 -12.40 -4.98
C CYS A 98 -0.91 -13.80 -5.09
N PRO A 99 -1.29 -14.62 -6.10
CA PRO A 99 -0.80 -15.99 -6.22
C PRO A 99 0.66 -16.08 -6.70
N LYS A 100 1.30 -14.95 -6.93
CA LYS A 100 2.69 -14.83 -7.37
C LYS A 100 3.51 -14.10 -6.31
N PRO A 101 4.78 -14.48 -6.08
CA PRO A 101 5.64 -13.79 -5.13
C PRO A 101 5.65 -12.28 -5.35
N THR A 102 5.37 -11.53 -4.28
CA THR A 102 5.35 -10.07 -4.24
C THR A 102 6.53 -9.55 -3.43
N ILE A 103 7.28 -8.60 -3.99
CA ILE A 103 8.46 -8.01 -3.35
C ILE A 103 8.29 -6.49 -3.30
N ALA A 104 8.14 -5.94 -2.10
CA ALA A 104 8.12 -4.49 -1.90
C ALA A 104 9.55 -3.94 -1.88
N LEU A 105 9.86 -3.02 -2.81
CA LEU A 105 11.12 -2.27 -2.86
C LEU A 105 10.89 -0.89 -2.28
N VAL A 106 11.22 -0.71 -1.01
CA VAL A 106 10.82 0.43 -0.20
C VAL A 106 11.94 1.44 -0.05
N HIS A 107 11.64 2.72 -0.26
CA HIS A 107 12.59 3.83 -0.03
C HIS A 107 11.89 5.08 0.50
N GLY A 108 12.65 5.97 1.12
CA GLY A 108 12.17 7.25 1.62
C GLY A 108 11.13 7.09 2.72
N PHE A 109 9.85 7.28 2.41
CA PHE A 109 8.74 7.16 3.35
C PHE A 109 7.83 5.98 2.99
N CYS A 110 7.51 5.19 3.99
CA CYS A 110 6.54 4.08 3.92
C CYS A 110 5.65 4.16 5.17
N MET A 111 4.53 4.88 5.07
CA MET A 111 3.76 5.31 6.24
C MET A 111 2.33 4.79 6.17
N ALA A 112 1.74 4.50 7.31
CA ALA A 112 0.31 4.17 7.41
C ALA A 112 -0.08 2.99 6.48
N GLY A 113 -1.17 3.09 5.74
CA GLY A 113 -1.60 2.07 4.79
C GLY A 113 -0.54 1.64 3.75
N ALA A 114 0.50 2.45 3.50
CA ALA A 114 1.62 2.02 2.65
C ALA A 114 2.54 1.03 3.37
N PHE A 115 2.69 1.17 4.67
CA PHE A 115 3.42 0.20 5.47
C PHE A 115 2.68 -1.13 5.51
N GLU A 116 1.36 -1.11 5.66
CA GLU A 116 0.53 -2.32 5.56
C GLU A 116 0.63 -2.99 4.18
N VAL A 117 0.70 -2.23 3.07
CA VAL A 117 0.97 -2.81 1.73
C VAL A 117 2.34 -3.48 1.69
N ALA A 118 3.38 -2.86 2.25
CA ALA A 118 4.71 -3.46 2.30
C ALA A 118 4.74 -4.75 3.15
N LEU A 119 3.96 -4.80 4.24
CA LEU A 119 3.80 -5.98 5.09
C LEU A 119 2.94 -7.08 4.41
N ALA A 120 2.02 -6.69 3.54
CA ALA A 120 1.20 -7.63 2.77
C ALA A 120 1.99 -8.31 1.64
N CYS A 121 3.09 -7.72 1.19
CA CYS A 121 3.99 -8.39 0.26
C CYS A 121 4.78 -9.50 0.97
N ASP A 122 5.17 -10.55 0.22
CA ASP A 122 5.91 -11.70 0.76
C ASP A 122 7.31 -11.30 1.27
N ILE A 123 7.95 -10.33 0.60
CA ILE A 123 9.30 -9.86 0.93
C ILE A 123 9.32 -8.34 0.90
N THR A 124 9.95 -7.73 1.92
CA THR A 124 10.22 -6.28 1.93
C THR A 124 11.72 -6.03 1.92
N ILE A 125 12.19 -5.28 0.93
CA ILE A 125 13.57 -4.81 0.81
C ILE A 125 13.55 -3.29 0.95
N ALA A 126 14.22 -2.78 1.98
CA ALA A 126 14.25 -1.35 2.28
C ALA A 126 15.63 -0.74 1.98
N ALA A 127 15.63 0.40 1.31
CA ALA A 127 16.83 1.22 1.15
C ALA A 127 17.28 1.80 2.51
N GLY A 128 18.58 2.00 2.68
CA GLY A 128 19.09 2.65 3.88
C GLY A 128 18.46 4.03 4.09
N GLY A 129 18.08 4.34 5.33
CA GLY A 129 17.41 5.59 5.70
C GLY A 129 15.90 5.64 5.41
N THR A 130 15.29 4.55 4.97
CA THR A 130 13.82 4.43 4.86
C THR A 130 13.16 4.64 6.21
N ARG A 131 12.06 5.41 6.21
CA ARG A 131 11.24 5.67 7.40
C ARG A 131 9.93 4.93 7.29
N PHE A 132 9.67 4.07 8.28
CA PHE A 132 8.41 3.37 8.47
C PHE A 132 7.67 3.95 9.67
N GLY A 133 6.34 3.94 9.65
CA GLY A 133 5.54 4.37 10.79
C GLY A 133 4.04 4.25 10.58
N GLU A 134 3.33 4.22 11.72
CA GLU A 134 1.87 4.24 11.82
C GLU A 134 1.45 5.54 12.53
N PRO A 135 1.40 6.67 11.79
CA PRO A 135 1.23 7.99 12.39
C PRO A 135 -0.22 8.31 12.81
N GLU A 136 -1.15 7.40 12.63
CA GLU A 136 -2.60 7.58 12.85
C GLU A 136 -2.92 8.09 14.26
N VAL A 137 -2.21 7.60 15.27
CA VAL A 137 -2.37 8.03 16.65
C VAL A 137 -2.13 9.54 16.83
N ARG A 138 -1.25 10.13 16.00
CA ARG A 138 -0.92 11.57 16.06
C ARG A 138 -2.04 12.45 15.49
N PHE A 139 -2.90 11.86 14.67
CA PHE A 139 -4.02 12.55 14.01
C PHE A 139 -5.38 12.22 14.63
N GLY A 140 -5.40 11.34 15.65
CA GLY A 140 -6.65 10.86 16.26
C GLY A 140 -7.53 10.06 15.30
N THR A 141 -6.94 9.46 14.27
CA THR A 141 -7.65 8.59 13.33
C THR A 141 -7.58 7.13 13.78
N GLY A 142 -8.52 6.32 13.30
CA GLY A 142 -8.46 4.88 13.52
C GLY A 142 -7.23 4.28 12.86
N ILE A 143 -6.57 3.40 13.59
CA ILE A 143 -5.37 2.70 13.11
C ILE A 143 -5.83 1.60 12.14
N VAL A 144 -5.28 1.59 10.93
CA VAL A 144 -5.47 0.51 9.95
C VAL A 144 -4.35 -0.54 10.13
N ALA A 145 -4.02 -0.85 11.37
CA ALA A 145 -2.98 -1.80 11.72
C ALA A 145 -3.51 -3.23 11.63
N MET A 146 -3.49 -3.80 10.44
CA MET A 146 -3.96 -5.17 10.22
C MET A 146 -2.84 -6.19 10.35
N LEU A 147 -1.71 -5.96 9.71
CA LEU A 147 -0.64 -6.94 9.56
C LEU A 147 0.54 -6.68 10.50
N LEU A 148 0.77 -5.41 10.89
CA LEU A 148 1.92 -5.05 11.71
C LEU A 148 2.06 -5.88 13.00
N PRO A 149 1.01 -6.14 13.80
CA PRO A 149 1.13 -6.95 15.01
C PRO A 149 1.54 -8.43 14.78
N TRP A 150 1.36 -8.90 13.56
CA TRP A 150 1.68 -10.28 13.16
C TRP A 150 3.04 -10.39 12.47
N ALA A 151 3.49 -9.30 11.81
CA ALA A 151 4.70 -9.28 11.00
C ALA A 151 5.95 -8.90 11.82
N VAL A 152 5.80 -8.18 12.93
CA VAL A 152 6.93 -7.75 13.78
C VAL A 152 6.73 -8.19 15.23
N LEU A 153 7.82 -8.11 16.02
CA LEU A 153 7.73 -8.45 17.45
C LEU A 153 6.73 -7.54 18.17
N PRO A 154 5.93 -8.09 19.12
CA PRO A 154 4.84 -7.33 19.76
C PRO A 154 5.26 -6.02 20.42
N LYS A 155 6.48 -5.91 20.96
CA LYS A 155 6.98 -4.67 21.54
C LYS A 155 7.24 -3.61 20.49
N HIS A 156 7.81 -3.99 19.34
CA HIS A 156 8.05 -3.08 18.22
C HIS A 156 6.73 -2.62 17.58
N ALA A 157 5.76 -3.54 17.41
CA ALA A 157 4.43 -3.17 16.94
C ALA A 157 3.79 -2.13 17.87
N LYS A 158 3.80 -2.36 19.18
CA LYS A 158 3.26 -1.41 20.16
C LYS A 158 3.98 -0.06 20.14
N GLU A 159 5.30 -0.05 20.01
CA GLU A 159 6.08 1.18 19.91
C GLU A 159 5.61 1.99 18.70
N MET A 160 5.57 1.40 17.49
CA MET A 160 5.12 2.09 16.28
C MET A 160 3.68 2.59 16.40
N LEU A 161 2.75 1.75 16.88
CA LEU A 161 1.32 2.09 17.01
C LEU A 161 1.02 3.15 18.06
N LEU A 162 1.80 3.20 19.15
CA LEU A 162 1.57 4.12 20.26
C LEU A 162 2.33 5.44 20.12
N THR A 163 3.40 5.46 19.33
CA THR A 163 4.23 6.66 19.16
C THR A 163 4.13 7.28 17.76
N GLY A 164 3.63 6.54 16.80
CA GLY A 164 3.50 6.97 15.40
C GLY A 164 4.84 7.11 14.71
#